data_0cb05e7cb96fc46ef7b9ae375360d592
#
_entry.id   0cb05e7cb96fc46ef7b9ae375360d592
#
_cell.length_a   1.000
_cell.length_b   1.000
_cell.length_c   1.000
_cell.angle_alpha   90.00
_cell.angle_beta   90.00
_cell.angle_gamma   90.00
#
_symmetry.space_group_name_H-M   'P 1'
#
loop_
_entity.id
_entity.type
_entity.pdbx_description
1 polymer ?
#
loop_
_entity_poly.entity_id
_entity_poly.type
_entity_poly.pdbx_seq_one_letter_code
_entity_poly.pdbx_strand_id
1 'polypeptide(L)'
;MLSAILAASLLSLAPAGAAGSGTPLAADAWLDSRTVQATLSSGAIAIHTVVNGKAASGTVEAAVRIHASAHAIWPLITQCRYAAWLIPGLKSCRTLETAPDGSWADVEHVIQYSLLTPTMHSVFRAEFHPPYRMDFHRIGGSLKHEVGSWNLLPSADGTTTVLYRVSLQPGFWTPKFVVRRILHKQLPAALRSLRRHAQELAATGSSPRAQAPP
;
A
#
# COMPACT_ATOMS: atom_id res chain seq x y z
N MET A 1 -6.90 -22.12 75.53
CA MET A 1 -7.85 -21.02 75.25
C MET A 1 -7.59 -20.53 73.83
N LEU A 2 -8.57 -20.78 72.98
CA LEU A 2 -8.50 -20.45 71.54
C LEU A 2 -8.68 -18.96 71.30
N SER A 3 -7.99 -18.40 70.36
CA SER A 3 -8.40 -17.21 69.64
C SER A 3 -8.02 -17.35 68.17
N ALA A 4 -9.01 -17.57 67.37
CA ALA A 4 -8.94 -17.62 65.92
C ALA A 4 -8.94 -16.18 65.36
N ILE A 5 -7.99 -15.84 64.47
CA ILE A 5 -8.00 -14.61 63.69
C ILE A 5 -8.38 -14.98 62.25
N LEU A 6 -9.58 -14.54 61.84
CA LEU A 6 -10.01 -14.58 60.48
C LEU A 6 -9.28 -13.49 59.67
N ALA A 7 -8.50 -13.88 58.67
CA ALA A 7 -7.98 -12.99 57.67
C ALA A 7 -8.94 -12.94 56.48
N ALA A 8 -9.64 -11.81 56.32
CA ALA A 8 -10.48 -11.55 55.14
C ALA A 8 -9.60 -11.14 53.97
N SER A 9 -9.51 -11.99 52.96
CA SER A 9 -8.87 -11.68 51.68
C SER A 9 -9.80 -10.82 50.82
N LEU A 10 -9.48 -9.54 50.68
CA LEU A 10 -10.11 -8.65 49.72
C LEU A 10 -9.56 -8.95 48.33
N LEU A 11 -10.34 -9.62 47.49
CA LEU A 11 -10.07 -9.69 46.06
C LEU A 11 -10.35 -8.30 45.47
N SER A 12 -9.28 -7.59 45.07
CA SER A 12 -9.37 -6.40 44.23
C SER A 12 -9.68 -6.82 42.80
N LEU A 13 -10.93 -6.61 42.36
CA LEU A 13 -11.25 -6.61 40.94
C LEU A 13 -10.58 -5.40 40.29
N ALA A 14 -9.57 -5.63 39.45
CA ALA A 14 -9.05 -4.62 38.53
C ALA A 14 -10.12 -4.33 37.45
N PRO A 15 -10.42 -3.07 37.13
CA PRO A 15 -11.31 -2.77 36.05
C PRO A 15 -10.66 -3.22 34.70
N ALA A 16 -11.43 -4.00 33.93
CA ALA A 16 -11.09 -4.36 32.57
C ALA A 16 -10.82 -3.08 31.78
N GLY A 17 -9.59 -2.96 31.28
CA GLY A 17 -9.19 -1.85 30.44
C GLY A 17 -10.15 -1.69 29.27
N ALA A 18 -10.74 -0.53 29.15
CA ALA A 18 -11.53 -0.12 27.99
C ALA A 18 -10.66 -0.30 26.73
N ALA A 19 -11.08 -1.20 25.84
CA ALA A 19 -10.55 -1.27 24.49
C ALA A 19 -10.72 0.11 23.88
N GLY A 20 -9.59 0.80 23.66
CA GLY A 20 -9.58 2.11 23.04
C GLY A 20 -10.24 2.00 21.66
N SER A 21 -11.42 2.60 21.54
CA SER A 21 -12.06 2.87 20.25
C SER A 21 -11.13 3.83 19.52
N GLY A 22 -10.17 3.27 18.76
CA GLY A 22 -9.33 4.07 17.89
C GLY A 22 -10.22 4.86 16.95
N THR A 23 -10.18 6.18 17.05
CA THR A 23 -10.83 7.07 16.09
C THR A 23 -10.35 6.64 14.69
N PRO A 24 -11.26 6.39 13.72
CA PRO A 24 -10.85 6.07 12.36
C PRO A 24 -9.88 7.16 11.89
N LEU A 25 -8.70 6.76 11.42
CA LEU A 25 -7.74 7.70 10.85
C LEU A 25 -8.46 8.48 9.74
N ALA A 26 -8.19 9.78 9.58
CA ALA A 26 -8.78 10.62 8.53
C ALA A 26 -8.73 10.00 7.13
N ALA A 27 -7.83 9.06 6.94
CA ALA A 27 -7.65 8.23 5.76
C ALA A 27 -8.78 7.23 5.54
N ASP A 28 -9.39 6.71 6.59
CA ASP A 28 -10.52 5.75 6.49
C ASP A 28 -11.81 6.53 6.17
N ALA A 29 -11.95 7.75 6.69
CA ALA A 29 -13.05 8.64 6.37
C ALA A 29 -13.14 8.97 4.87
N TRP A 30 -12.00 9.06 4.15
CA TRP A 30 -12.01 9.25 2.71
C TRP A 30 -12.55 8.00 2.00
N LEU A 31 -12.05 6.82 2.35
CA LEU A 31 -12.50 5.56 1.74
C LEU A 31 -14.01 5.34 1.98
N ASP A 32 -14.49 5.65 3.19
CA ASP A 32 -15.89 5.44 3.60
C ASP A 32 -16.84 6.50 3.05
N SER A 33 -16.33 7.55 2.40
CA SER A 33 -17.18 8.60 1.83
C SER A 33 -18.10 8.02 0.75
N ARG A 34 -19.34 8.51 0.68
CA ARG A 34 -20.35 8.07 -0.30
C ARG A 34 -19.85 8.18 -1.75
N THR A 35 -19.10 9.22 -2.06
CA THR A 35 -18.56 9.46 -3.41
C THR A 35 -17.54 8.37 -3.78
N VAL A 36 -16.62 8.03 -2.87
CA VAL A 36 -15.62 7.00 -3.10
C VAL A 36 -16.30 5.63 -3.22
N GLN A 37 -17.24 5.30 -2.34
CA GLN A 37 -17.97 4.04 -2.39
C GLN A 37 -18.79 3.90 -3.68
N ALA A 38 -19.46 4.96 -4.15
CA ALA A 38 -20.17 4.96 -5.43
C ALA A 38 -19.21 4.76 -6.61
N THR A 39 -18.02 5.41 -6.58
CA THR A 39 -16.97 5.23 -7.58
C THR A 39 -16.49 3.78 -7.64
N LEU A 40 -16.20 3.18 -6.47
CA LEU A 40 -15.74 1.79 -6.39
C LEU A 40 -16.84 0.80 -6.84
N SER A 41 -18.08 1.07 -6.50
CA SER A 41 -19.24 0.23 -6.89
C SER A 41 -19.50 0.27 -8.39
N SER A 42 -19.20 1.37 -9.08
CA SER A 42 -19.26 1.44 -10.55
C SER A 42 -18.08 0.75 -11.25
N GLY A 43 -17.15 0.15 -10.49
CA GLY A 43 -15.92 -0.45 -11.03
C GLY A 43 -14.85 0.57 -11.39
N ALA A 44 -15.05 1.85 -11.10
CA ALA A 44 -14.05 2.88 -11.34
C ALA A 44 -12.95 2.88 -10.24
N ILE A 45 -11.88 3.63 -10.48
CA ILE A 45 -10.78 3.83 -9.55
C ILE A 45 -11.01 5.19 -8.87
N ALA A 46 -11.05 5.20 -7.55
CA ALA A 46 -11.09 6.44 -6.77
C ALA A 46 -9.65 6.93 -6.54
N ILE A 47 -9.42 8.23 -6.76
CA ILE A 47 -8.11 8.87 -6.53
C ILE A 47 -8.34 10.22 -5.88
N HIS A 48 -7.61 10.45 -4.80
CA HIS A 48 -7.51 11.74 -4.14
C HIS A 48 -6.04 12.18 -4.09
N THR A 49 -5.78 13.43 -4.39
CA THR A 49 -4.42 13.96 -4.46
C THR A 49 -4.38 15.36 -3.86
N VAL A 50 -3.44 15.54 -2.94
CA VAL A 50 -3.10 16.85 -2.39
C VAL A 50 -1.66 17.15 -2.79
N VAL A 51 -1.46 18.17 -3.64
CA VAL A 51 -0.13 18.64 -4.06
C VAL A 51 0.20 19.94 -3.34
N ASN A 52 1.27 19.94 -2.58
CA ASN A 52 1.68 21.07 -1.76
C ASN A 52 2.89 21.80 -2.37
N GLY A 53 2.77 23.13 -2.47
CA GLY A 53 3.86 24.06 -2.71
C GLY A 53 4.53 23.97 -4.07
N LYS A 54 5.74 24.59 -4.13
CA LYS A 54 6.58 24.65 -5.36
C LYS A 54 7.38 23.37 -5.60
N ALA A 55 7.57 22.56 -4.57
CA ALA A 55 8.45 21.38 -4.61
C ALA A 55 7.80 20.10 -5.16
N ALA A 56 6.59 20.19 -5.71
CA ALA A 56 5.81 19.04 -6.18
C ALA A 56 5.68 17.89 -5.15
N SER A 57 5.78 18.22 -3.85
CA SER A 57 5.48 17.29 -2.77
C SER A 57 3.98 17.09 -2.64
N GLY A 58 3.55 15.93 -2.21
CA GLY A 58 2.13 15.69 -2.03
C GLY A 58 1.80 14.31 -1.50
N THR A 59 0.52 14.16 -1.22
CA THR A 59 -0.08 12.90 -0.79
C THR A 59 -1.02 12.40 -1.88
N VAL A 60 -1.02 11.10 -2.09
CA VAL A 60 -1.93 10.42 -2.99
C VAL A 60 -2.63 9.33 -2.22
N GLU A 61 -3.94 9.26 -2.35
CA GLU A 61 -4.76 8.14 -1.94
C GLU A 61 -5.47 7.59 -3.17
N ALA A 62 -5.43 6.29 -3.36
CA ALA A 62 -6.09 5.64 -4.47
C ALA A 62 -6.70 4.31 -4.02
N ALA A 63 -7.91 4.04 -4.47
CA ALA A 63 -8.60 2.80 -4.16
C ALA A 63 -9.18 2.15 -5.41
N VAL A 64 -9.15 0.82 -5.43
CA VAL A 64 -9.72 0.00 -6.49
C VAL A 64 -10.31 -1.28 -5.91
N ARG A 65 -11.50 -1.69 -6.39
CA ARG A 65 -12.10 -2.98 -6.04
C ARG A 65 -11.71 -4.03 -7.07
N ILE A 66 -11.29 -5.19 -6.60
CA ILE A 66 -10.77 -6.28 -7.43
C ILE A 66 -11.48 -7.58 -7.05
N HIS A 67 -12.01 -8.32 -8.03
CA HIS A 67 -12.58 -9.65 -7.84
C HIS A 67 -11.46 -10.70 -7.75
N ALA A 68 -10.74 -10.66 -6.65
CA ALA A 68 -9.69 -11.60 -6.29
C ALA A 68 -9.43 -11.51 -4.78
N SER A 69 -8.91 -12.59 -4.20
CA SER A 69 -8.54 -12.62 -2.78
C SER A 69 -7.29 -11.78 -2.51
N ALA A 70 -7.13 -11.33 -1.26
CA ALA A 70 -5.91 -10.63 -0.83
C ALA A 70 -4.65 -11.48 -1.08
N HIS A 71 -4.73 -12.80 -0.89
CA HIS A 71 -3.64 -13.73 -1.18
C HIS A 71 -3.19 -13.74 -2.65
N ALA A 72 -4.13 -13.59 -3.59
CA ALA A 72 -3.81 -13.51 -5.02
C ALA A 72 -3.20 -12.17 -5.41
N ILE A 73 -3.60 -11.09 -4.73
CA ILE A 73 -3.09 -9.73 -4.98
C ILE A 73 -1.72 -9.52 -4.33
N TRP A 74 -1.49 -10.07 -3.15
CA TRP A 74 -0.30 -9.85 -2.33
C TRP A 74 1.03 -9.98 -3.07
N PRO A 75 1.32 -11.09 -3.78
CA PRO A 75 2.59 -11.22 -4.50
C PRO A 75 2.76 -10.19 -5.61
N LEU A 76 1.69 -9.69 -6.21
CA LEU A 76 1.75 -8.70 -7.27
C LEU A 76 2.29 -7.34 -6.77
N ILE A 77 1.99 -6.97 -5.54
CA ILE A 77 2.43 -5.70 -4.95
C ILE A 77 3.75 -5.82 -4.17
N THR A 78 4.20 -7.03 -3.83
CA THR A 78 5.37 -7.23 -2.96
C THR A 78 6.59 -7.80 -3.68
N GLN A 79 6.44 -8.38 -4.87
CA GLN A 79 7.54 -9.07 -5.54
C GLN A 79 8.03 -8.30 -6.77
N CYS A 80 9.34 -8.08 -6.85
CA CYS A 80 10.00 -7.36 -7.94
C CYS A 80 9.68 -7.90 -9.34
N ARG A 81 9.47 -9.22 -9.49
CA ARG A 81 9.15 -9.83 -10.80
C ARG A 81 7.84 -9.31 -11.41
N TYR A 82 6.93 -8.76 -10.59
CA TYR A 82 5.66 -8.20 -11.06
C TYR A 82 5.66 -6.68 -11.11
N ALA A 83 6.71 -6.04 -10.58
CA ALA A 83 6.76 -4.59 -10.45
C ALA A 83 6.62 -3.87 -11.81
N ALA A 84 7.16 -4.44 -12.91
CA ALA A 84 7.03 -3.87 -14.25
C ALA A 84 5.59 -3.80 -14.77
N TRP A 85 4.70 -4.65 -14.26
CA TRP A 85 3.27 -4.59 -14.60
C TRP A 85 2.56 -3.42 -13.96
N LEU A 86 3.07 -2.96 -12.80
CA LEU A 86 2.42 -1.95 -11.96
C LEU A 86 3.08 -0.57 -12.09
N ILE A 87 4.38 -0.52 -12.39
CA ILE A 87 5.15 0.72 -12.38
C ILE A 87 5.52 1.11 -13.81
N PRO A 88 4.77 2.04 -14.43
CA PRO A 88 5.12 2.53 -15.75
C PRO A 88 6.50 3.18 -15.76
N GLY A 89 7.32 2.82 -16.74
CA GLY A 89 8.69 3.34 -16.86
C GLY A 89 9.70 2.68 -15.92
N LEU A 90 9.33 1.61 -15.21
CA LEU A 90 10.28 0.84 -14.42
C LEU A 90 11.38 0.27 -15.34
N LYS A 91 12.62 0.54 -15.00
CA LYS A 91 13.82 0.01 -15.67
C LYS A 91 14.39 -1.20 -14.95
N SER A 92 14.34 -1.16 -13.61
CA SER A 92 14.72 -2.29 -12.78
C SER A 92 14.03 -2.23 -11.42
N CYS A 93 13.77 -3.41 -10.86
CA CYS A 93 13.42 -3.63 -9.46
C CYS A 93 14.39 -4.65 -8.90
N ARG A 94 14.97 -4.35 -7.74
CA ARG A 94 15.88 -5.25 -7.04
C ARG A 94 15.56 -5.27 -5.56
N THR A 95 15.48 -6.45 -4.99
CA THR A 95 15.53 -6.64 -3.54
C THR A 95 16.99 -6.59 -3.12
N LEU A 96 17.34 -5.64 -2.27
CA LEU A 96 18.71 -5.41 -1.79
C LEU A 96 19.01 -6.28 -0.56
N GLU A 97 18.06 -6.32 0.37
CA GLU A 97 18.15 -7.06 1.62
C GLU A 97 16.76 -7.53 2.05
N THR A 98 16.70 -8.60 2.82
CA THR A 98 15.47 -9.14 3.42
C THR A 98 15.72 -9.57 4.85
N ALA A 99 14.74 -9.37 5.73
CA ALA A 99 14.77 -9.92 7.07
C ALA A 99 14.84 -11.46 7.01
N PRO A 100 15.56 -12.12 7.95
CA PRO A 100 15.62 -13.58 8.01
C PRO A 100 14.24 -14.25 8.15
N ASP A 101 13.30 -13.58 8.82
CA ASP A 101 11.91 -14.01 9.01
C ASP A 101 10.96 -13.55 7.89
N GLY A 102 11.46 -12.78 6.92
CA GLY A 102 10.66 -12.23 5.83
C GLY A 102 9.73 -11.07 6.21
N SER A 103 9.90 -10.48 7.40
CA SER A 103 9.02 -9.39 7.89
C SER A 103 9.24 -8.06 7.16
N TRP A 104 10.41 -7.86 6.54
CA TRP A 104 10.70 -6.68 5.72
C TRP A 104 11.68 -6.98 4.58
N ALA A 105 11.69 -6.09 3.60
CA ALA A 105 12.70 -6.08 2.55
C ALA A 105 13.10 -4.65 2.16
N ASP A 106 14.37 -4.45 1.86
CA ASP A 106 14.89 -3.24 1.22
C ASP A 106 14.84 -3.42 -0.29
N VAL A 107 14.16 -2.50 -0.96
CA VAL A 107 13.87 -2.60 -2.39
C VAL A 107 14.35 -1.34 -3.11
N GLU A 108 14.99 -1.54 -4.26
CA GLU A 108 15.34 -0.46 -5.18
C GLU A 108 14.46 -0.52 -6.42
N HIS A 109 13.85 0.62 -6.77
CA HIS A 109 13.20 0.87 -8.04
C HIS A 109 13.99 1.93 -8.82
N VAL A 110 14.32 1.62 -10.07
CA VAL A 110 14.87 2.57 -11.04
C VAL A 110 13.80 2.87 -12.07
N ILE A 111 13.31 4.11 -12.11
CA ILE A 111 12.16 4.51 -12.92
C ILE A 111 12.54 5.67 -13.85
N GLN A 112 12.17 5.57 -15.13
CA GLN A 112 12.31 6.64 -16.10
C GLN A 112 11.04 6.72 -16.96
N TYR A 113 10.27 7.78 -16.77
CA TYR A 113 8.98 7.95 -17.45
C TYR A 113 9.10 8.35 -18.93
N SER A 114 10.20 8.96 -19.34
CA SER A 114 10.52 9.30 -20.72
C SER A 114 12.02 9.57 -20.87
N LEU A 115 12.53 9.59 -22.10
CA LEU A 115 13.93 9.94 -22.37
C LEU A 115 14.30 11.36 -21.92
N LEU A 116 13.30 12.25 -21.80
CA LEU A 116 13.50 13.64 -21.38
C LEU A 116 13.32 13.85 -19.86
N THR A 117 12.96 12.81 -19.12
CA THR A 117 12.85 12.90 -17.66
C THR A 117 14.07 12.31 -16.98
N PRO A 118 14.55 12.91 -15.88
CA PRO A 118 15.58 12.30 -15.06
C PRO A 118 15.18 10.89 -14.61
N THR A 119 16.16 10.00 -14.55
CA THR A 119 15.98 8.71 -13.91
C THR A 119 15.79 8.91 -12.40
N MET A 120 14.75 8.32 -11.86
CA MET A 120 14.44 8.34 -10.45
C MET A 120 14.87 7.02 -9.81
N HIS A 121 15.65 7.08 -8.76
CA HIS A 121 15.98 5.96 -7.90
C HIS A 121 15.16 6.09 -6.62
N SER A 122 14.34 5.11 -6.31
CA SER A 122 13.65 4.98 -5.03
C SER A 122 14.22 3.77 -4.31
N VAL A 123 14.80 3.99 -3.14
CA VAL A 123 15.25 2.92 -2.25
C VAL A 123 14.45 3.03 -0.97
N PHE A 124 13.69 2.01 -0.68
CA PHE A 124 12.76 2.01 0.44
C PHE A 124 12.77 0.67 1.18
N ARG A 125 12.46 0.71 2.47
CA ARG A 125 12.14 -0.47 3.26
C ARG A 125 10.65 -0.71 3.18
N ALA A 126 10.29 -1.93 2.81
CA ALA A 126 8.93 -2.45 2.85
C ALA A 126 8.78 -3.37 4.06
N GLU A 127 7.82 -3.09 4.93
CA GLU A 127 7.45 -3.90 6.09
C GLU A 127 6.16 -4.66 5.77
N PHE A 128 6.16 -5.96 6.00
CA PHE A 128 5.09 -6.84 5.55
C PHE A 128 4.23 -7.36 6.69
N HIS A 129 2.92 -7.22 6.53
CA HIS A 129 1.87 -7.82 7.36
C HIS A 129 0.96 -8.68 6.45
N PRO A 130 1.47 -9.83 5.97
CA PRO A 130 0.78 -10.61 4.95
C PRO A 130 -0.56 -11.19 5.43
N PRO A 131 -1.53 -11.30 4.54
CA PRO A 131 -1.55 -10.83 3.17
C PRO A 131 -2.23 -9.46 3.03
N TYR A 132 -2.37 -8.68 4.11
CA TYR A 132 -3.31 -7.57 4.17
C TYR A 132 -2.69 -6.19 4.13
N ARG A 133 -1.41 -6.04 4.54
CA ARG A 133 -0.79 -4.73 4.63
C ARG A 133 0.71 -4.76 4.34
N MET A 134 1.18 -3.78 3.57
CA MET A 134 2.59 -3.45 3.40
C MET A 134 2.75 -1.96 3.67
N ASP A 135 3.60 -1.63 4.62
CA ASP A 135 4.05 -0.26 4.85
C ASP A 135 5.42 -0.08 4.20
N PHE A 136 5.70 1.13 3.72
CA PHE A 136 7.02 1.41 3.15
C PHE A 136 7.47 2.82 3.47
N HIS A 137 8.77 2.97 3.66
CA HIS A 137 9.40 4.26 3.87
C HIS A 137 10.77 4.33 3.19
N ARG A 138 11.13 5.54 2.77
CA ARG A 138 12.40 5.80 2.12
C ARG A 138 13.58 5.50 3.04
N ILE A 139 14.58 4.78 2.49
CA ILE A 139 15.91 4.62 3.10
C ILE A 139 17.04 5.17 2.23
N GLY A 140 16.77 5.49 0.94
CA GLY A 140 17.79 6.01 0.04
C GLY A 140 17.22 6.54 -1.28
N GLY A 141 18.10 6.76 -2.25
CA GLY A 141 17.72 7.18 -3.61
C GLY A 141 17.50 8.68 -3.78
N SER A 142 16.91 9.06 -4.93
CA SER A 142 16.76 10.44 -5.39
C SER A 142 15.55 11.19 -4.83
N LEU A 143 14.65 10.52 -4.12
CA LEU A 143 13.55 11.18 -3.41
C LEU A 143 14.07 11.83 -2.12
N LYS A 144 13.47 12.92 -1.68
CA LYS A 144 13.72 13.52 -0.36
C LYS A 144 12.87 12.89 0.72
N HIS A 145 11.65 12.51 0.35
CA HIS A 145 10.68 11.87 1.23
C HIS A 145 9.85 10.87 0.45
N GLU A 146 9.61 9.72 1.04
CA GLU A 146 8.67 8.71 0.57
C GLU A 146 8.23 7.88 1.77
N VAL A 147 6.93 7.85 2.01
CA VAL A 147 6.29 6.98 3.00
C VAL A 147 4.90 6.62 2.50
N GLY A 148 4.50 5.40 2.70
CA GLY A 148 3.18 4.98 2.24
C GLY A 148 2.79 3.59 2.69
N SER A 149 1.65 3.15 2.18
CA SER A 149 1.11 1.81 2.47
C SER A 149 0.25 1.27 1.34
N TRP A 150 0.21 -0.04 1.27
CA TRP A 150 -0.81 -0.83 0.58
C TRP A 150 -1.65 -1.55 1.63
N ASN A 151 -2.96 -1.41 1.54
CA ASN A 151 -3.89 -2.13 2.40
C ASN A 151 -4.85 -2.93 1.51
N LEU A 152 -4.97 -4.22 1.79
CA LEU A 152 -5.87 -5.14 1.11
C LEU A 152 -7.04 -5.45 2.05
N LEU A 153 -8.21 -4.96 1.71
CA LEU A 153 -9.43 -5.02 2.53
C LEU A 153 -10.40 -6.03 1.89
N PRO A 154 -10.40 -7.30 2.32
CA PRO A 154 -11.30 -8.30 1.76
C PRO A 154 -12.75 -8.03 2.18
N SER A 155 -13.67 -8.37 1.28
CA SER A 155 -15.12 -8.32 1.49
C SER A 155 -15.71 -9.73 1.45
N ALA A 156 -16.87 -9.92 2.04
CA ALA A 156 -17.56 -11.23 2.12
C ALA A 156 -17.98 -11.77 0.73
N ASP A 157 -18.09 -10.91 -0.29
CA ASP A 157 -18.43 -11.26 -1.66
C ASP A 157 -17.24 -11.79 -2.50
N GLY A 158 -16.08 -12.04 -1.85
CA GLY A 158 -14.87 -12.51 -2.52
C GLY A 158 -14.07 -11.43 -3.25
N THR A 159 -14.48 -10.16 -3.13
CA THR A 159 -13.70 -9.03 -3.63
C THR A 159 -12.71 -8.52 -2.59
N THR A 160 -11.68 -7.83 -3.06
CA THR A 160 -10.74 -7.09 -2.20
C THR A 160 -10.68 -5.64 -2.65
N THR A 161 -10.90 -4.72 -1.73
CA THR A 161 -10.59 -3.30 -1.97
C THR A 161 -9.12 -3.07 -1.68
N VAL A 162 -8.36 -2.67 -2.69
CA VAL A 162 -6.96 -2.27 -2.57
C VAL A 162 -6.92 -0.78 -2.32
N LEU A 163 -6.31 -0.38 -1.22
CA LEU A 163 -6.10 1.01 -0.85
C LEU A 163 -4.60 1.30 -0.84
N TYR A 164 -4.18 2.20 -1.71
CA TYR A 164 -2.81 2.70 -1.82
C TYR A 164 -2.72 4.12 -1.31
N ARG A 165 -1.74 4.38 -0.46
CA ARG A 165 -1.43 5.69 0.07
C ARG A 165 0.05 5.96 -0.06
N VAL A 166 0.41 7.15 -0.49
CA VAL A 166 1.80 7.58 -0.50
C VAL A 166 1.91 9.07 -0.28
N SER A 167 2.86 9.47 0.56
CA SER A 167 3.36 10.84 0.67
C SER A 167 4.78 10.85 0.11
N LEU A 168 5.04 11.74 -0.85
CA LEU A 168 6.34 11.80 -1.50
C LEU A 168 6.80 13.24 -1.75
N GLN A 169 8.13 13.41 -1.78
CA GLN A 169 8.80 14.64 -2.20
C GLN A 169 9.98 14.29 -3.09
N PRO A 170 9.99 14.73 -4.36
CA PRO A 170 11.15 14.60 -5.23
C PRO A 170 12.39 15.30 -4.68
N GLY A 171 13.56 14.71 -4.92
CA GLY A 171 14.86 15.28 -4.57
C GLY A 171 15.37 16.32 -5.56
N PHE A 172 14.74 16.41 -6.73
CA PHE A 172 15.07 17.32 -7.83
C PHE A 172 13.83 18.11 -8.27
N TRP A 173 14.05 19.19 -8.99
CA TRP A 173 12.95 19.97 -9.53
C TRP A 173 12.13 19.15 -10.52
N THR A 174 10.85 19.00 -10.23
CA THR A 174 9.90 18.25 -11.06
C THR A 174 8.82 19.17 -11.58
N PRO A 175 8.69 19.36 -12.89
CA PRO A 175 7.63 20.18 -13.47
C PRO A 175 6.23 19.68 -13.08
N LYS A 176 5.31 20.58 -12.76
CA LYS A 176 3.93 20.24 -12.36
C LYS A 176 3.20 19.38 -13.39
N PHE A 177 3.49 19.55 -14.70
CA PHE A 177 2.86 18.75 -15.75
C PHE A 177 3.29 17.26 -15.68
N VAL A 178 4.54 16.98 -15.27
CA VAL A 178 5.03 15.60 -15.05
C VAL A 178 4.26 14.95 -13.91
N VAL A 179 4.15 15.65 -12.78
CA VAL A 179 3.36 15.17 -11.62
C VAL A 179 1.91 14.90 -12.03
N ARG A 180 1.28 15.86 -12.72
CA ARG A 180 -0.10 15.71 -13.21
C ARG A 180 -0.23 14.49 -14.14
N ARG A 181 0.71 14.27 -15.06
CA ARG A 181 0.71 13.12 -15.95
C ARG A 181 0.78 11.79 -15.17
N ILE A 182 1.65 11.72 -14.15
CA ILE A 182 1.78 10.53 -13.29
C ILE A 182 0.45 10.26 -12.61
N LEU A 183 -0.13 11.25 -11.96
CA LEU A 183 -1.35 11.09 -11.19
C LEU A 183 -2.58 10.78 -12.05
N HIS A 184 -2.74 11.45 -13.19
CA HIS A 184 -3.95 11.30 -14.01
C HIS A 184 -3.88 10.16 -15.05
N LYS A 185 -2.69 9.69 -15.40
CA LYS A 185 -2.54 8.64 -16.43
C LYS A 185 -1.89 7.38 -15.89
N GLN A 186 -0.78 7.51 -15.18
CA GLN A 186 0.03 6.36 -14.82
C GLN A 186 -0.51 5.60 -13.60
N LEU A 187 -0.91 6.32 -12.56
CA LEU A 187 -1.49 5.67 -11.38
C LEU A 187 -2.80 4.92 -11.70
N PRO A 188 -3.79 5.50 -12.42
CA PRO A 188 -4.94 4.72 -12.85
C PRO A 188 -4.59 3.53 -13.74
N ALA A 189 -3.58 3.66 -14.61
CA ALA A 189 -3.12 2.56 -15.45
C ALA A 189 -2.50 1.43 -14.62
N ALA A 190 -1.69 1.77 -13.62
CA ALA A 190 -1.10 0.82 -12.68
C ALA A 190 -2.17 0.01 -11.93
N LEU A 191 -3.18 0.69 -11.37
CA LEU A 191 -4.26 0.02 -10.64
C LEU A 191 -5.18 -0.81 -11.55
N ARG A 192 -5.41 -0.39 -12.80
CA ARG A 192 -6.09 -1.23 -13.80
C ARG A 192 -5.28 -2.47 -14.14
N SER A 193 -3.96 -2.33 -14.28
CA SER A 193 -3.06 -3.44 -14.54
C SER A 193 -3.05 -4.43 -13.37
N LEU A 194 -2.97 -3.94 -12.13
CA LEU A 194 -3.08 -4.76 -10.92
C LEU A 194 -4.40 -5.57 -10.92
N ARG A 195 -5.52 -4.90 -11.18
CA ARG A 195 -6.83 -5.55 -11.24
C ARG A 195 -6.85 -6.66 -12.28
N ARG A 196 -6.42 -6.38 -13.50
CA ARG A 196 -6.41 -7.36 -14.60
C ARG A 196 -5.59 -8.59 -14.22
N HIS A 197 -4.34 -8.42 -13.82
CA HIS A 197 -3.47 -9.56 -13.52
C HIS A 197 -3.94 -10.34 -12.28
N ALA A 198 -4.48 -9.67 -11.26
CA ALA A 198 -5.03 -10.34 -10.09
C ALA A 198 -6.25 -11.21 -10.46
N GLN A 199 -7.12 -10.73 -11.33
CA GLN A 199 -8.29 -11.47 -11.80
C GLN A 199 -7.90 -12.63 -12.73
N GLU A 200 -6.91 -12.44 -13.61
CA GLU A 200 -6.37 -13.50 -14.46
C GLU A 200 -5.78 -14.65 -13.62
N LEU A 201 -4.99 -14.32 -12.60
CA LEU A 201 -4.42 -15.32 -11.69
C LEU A 201 -5.50 -16.04 -10.88
N ALA A 202 -6.52 -15.31 -10.41
CA ALA A 202 -7.63 -15.91 -9.68
C ALA A 202 -8.45 -16.87 -10.57
N ALA A 203 -8.68 -16.51 -11.84
CA ALA A 203 -9.45 -17.32 -12.79
C ALA A 203 -8.71 -18.61 -13.22
N THR A 204 -7.38 -18.57 -13.31
CA THR A 204 -6.58 -19.73 -13.75
C THR A 204 -6.25 -20.69 -12.62
N GLY A 205 -6.58 -20.36 -11.36
CA GLY A 205 -6.16 -21.13 -10.17
C GLY A 205 -4.63 -21.23 -10.05
N SER A 206 -3.90 -20.48 -10.89
CA SER A 206 -2.44 -20.56 -11.00
C SER A 206 -1.80 -19.77 -9.88
N SER A 207 -0.87 -20.41 -9.19
CA SER A 207 0.04 -19.69 -8.32
C SER A 207 0.81 -18.65 -9.14
N PRO A 208 1.05 -17.43 -8.63
CA PRO A 208 1.80 -16.38 -9.33
C PRO A 208 3.18 -16.80 -9.86
N ARG A 209 3.68 -17.97 -9.47
CA ARG A 209 4.99 -18.49 -9.89
C ARG A 209 5.12 -18.79 -11.38
N ALA A 210 4.02 -19.08 -12.08
CA ALA A 210 4.07 -19.60 -13.45
C ALA A 210 4.07 -18.53 -14.56
N GLN A 211 3.86 -17.26 -14.25
CA GLN A 211 3.61 -16.21 -15.26
C GLN A 211 4.47 -14.95 -15.10
N ALA A 212 5.68 -15.08 -14.52
CA ALA A 212 6.61 -13.94 -14.47
C ALA A 212 7.03 -13.51 -15.90
N PRO A 213 7.08 -12.23 -16.23
CA PRO A 213 7.59 -11.77 -17.51
C PRO A 213 9.06 -12.16 -17.69
N PRO A 214 9.50 -12.37 -18.94
CA PRO A 214 10.88 -12.71 -19.25
C PRO A 214 11.88 -11.63 -18.84
#